data_8aeac71e26b0ddd6e7d906b88b5a94c8
#
_entry.id   8aeac71e26b0ddd6e7d906b88b5a94c8
#
_cell.length_a   1.000
_cell.length_b   1.000
_cell.length_c   1.000
_cell.angle_alpha   90.00
_cell.angle_beta   90.00
_cell.angle_gamma   90.00
#
_symmetry.space_group_name_H-M   'P 1'
#
loop_
_entity.id
_entity.type
_entity.pdbx_description
1 polymer ?
#
loop_
_entity_poly.entity_id
_entity_poly.type
_entity_poly.pdbx_seq_one_letter_code
_entity_poly.pdbx_strand_id
1 'polypeptide(L)'
;MYPELPKICAIHSEVISLEDPVVDPTIKKYVAIRPEIKEHMMNNFEIPEEMIEVIYNPVDNEKFQLKNASEENYVLFVGTIDYLRKESILDLIEYTKEIGKELWLVGENNGNYLENILLEDHVRYFPSTWKVEDFILKSYETAGIQLGRTTIESWMCGKSSWIYKVDSGGFILSKEKHEPPTDIEKYYTMNVAQKIKDEYIKILE
;
A
#
# COMPACT_ATOMS: atom_id res chain seq x y z
N MET A 1 -27.43 11.90 -7.19
CA MET A 1 -26.43 11.30 -8.11
C MET A 1 -26.91 11.62 -9.52
N TYR A 2 -26.04 12.04 -10.42
CA TYR A 2 -26.38 12.36 -11.81
C TYR A 2 -26.26 11.06 -12.63
N PRO A 3 -27.38 10.37 -12.92
CA PRO A 3 -27.33 9.01 -13.51
C PRO A 3 -26.83 8.98 -14.95
N GLU A 4 -26.85 10.11 -15.65
CA GLU A 4 -26.53 10.19 -17.08
C GLU A 4 -25.08 10.62 -17.38
N LEU A 5 -24.32 11.08 -16.36
CA LEU A 5 -22.93 11.46 -16.58
C LEU A 5 -22.02 10.23 -16.65
N PRO A 6 -21.04 10.24 -17.57
CA PRO A 6 -20.02 9.19 -17.61
C PRO A 6 -19.21 9.20 -16.30
N LYS A 7 -18.85 8.03 -15.82
CA LYS A 7 -18.17 7.85 -14.54
C LYS A 7 -16.86 7.10 -14.69
N ILE A 8 -15.93 7.42 -13.81
CA ILE A 8 -14.74 6.61 -13.53
C ILE A 8 -14.94 5.95 -12.17
N CYS A 9 -14.65 4.65 -12.07
CA CYS A 9 -14.66 3.89 -10.82
C CYS A 9 -13.23 3.52 -10.44
N ALA A 10 -12.75 3.95 -9.27
CA ALA A 10 -11.44 3.59 -8.75
C ALA A 10 -11.57 2.47 -7.72
N ILE A 11 -10.73 1.44 -7.83
CA ILE A 11 -10.68 0.29 -6.94
C ILE A 11 -9.32 0.25 -6.25
N HIS A 12 -9.33 0.14 -4.92
CA HIS A 12 -8.15 0.23 -4.08
C HIS A 12 -7.71 -1.12 -3.48
N SER A 13 -8.59 -2.13 -3.50
CA SER A 13 -8.28 -3.45 -2.95
C SER A 13 -8.98 -4.57 -3.73
N GLU A 14 -8.31 -5.70 -3.86
CA GLU A 14 -8.86 -6.97 -4.33
C GLU A 14 -9.08 -7.97 -3.18
N VAL A 15 -8.70 -7.59 -1.98
CA VAL A 15 -8.72 -8.48 -0.80
C VAL A 15 -10.02 -8.34 -0.02
N ILE A 16 -10.65 -7.18 -0.06
CA ILE A 16 -11.84 -6.86 0.72
C ILE A 16 -13.04 -6.68 -0.21
N SER A 17 -14.05 -7.53 -0.10
CA SER A 17 -15.26 -7.52 -0.93
C SER A 17 -16.06 -6.20 -0.88
N LEU A 18 -15.82 -5.35 0.12
CA LEU A 18 -16.41 -4.01 0.17
C LEU A 18 -15.93 -3.07 -0.95
N GLU A 19 -14.83 -3.43 -1.61
CA GLU A 19 -14.26 -2.68 -2.73
C GLU A 19 -14.46 -3.40 -4.08
N ASP A 20 -15.35 -4.37 -4.14
CA ASP A 20 -15.72 -5.00 -5.40
C ASP A 20 -16.21 -3.94 -6.38
N PRO A 21 -15.80 -4.00 -7.66
CA PRO A 21 -16.17 -3.01 -8.66
C PRO A 21 -17.67 -3.06 -8.93
N VAL A 22 -18.29 -1.89 -8.97
CA VAL A 22 -19.69 -1.76 -9.41
C VAL A 22 -19.70 -1.90 -10.94
N VAL A 23 -20.47 -2.84 -11.46
CA VAL A 23 -20.70 -3.01 -12.90
C VAL A 23 -21.96 -2.22 -13.28
N ASP A 24 -21.77 -1.06 -13.94
CA ASP A 24 -22.85 -0.15 -14.33
C ASP A 24 -22.56 0.43 -15.72
N PRO A 25 -23.54 0.52 -16.64
CA PRO A 25 -23.32 1.03 -18.00
C PRO A 25 -22.85 2.48 -18.09
N THR A 26 -23.00 3.25 -16.99
CA THR A 26 -22.53 4.64 -16.91
C THR A 26 -21.05 4.74 -16.54
N ILE A 27 -20.45 3.63 -16.05
CA ILE A 27 -19.01 3.57 -15.83
C ILE A 27 -18.32 3.35 -17.17
N LYS A 28 -17.51 4.31 -17.57
CA LYS A 28 -16.79 4.30 -18.86
C LYS A 28 -15.33 3.88 -18.70
N LYS A 29 -14.80 3.99 -17.48
CA LYS A 29 -13.42 3.61 -17.17
C LYS A 29 -13.31 3.16 -15.71
N TYR A 30 -12.46 2.19 -15.49
CA TYR A 30 -12.03 1.75 -14.16
C TYR A 30 -10.57 2.13 -13.95
N VAL A 31 -10.23 2.51 -12.73
CA VAL A 31 -8.87 2.75 -12.31
C VAL A 31 -8.50 1.71 -11.24
N ALA A 32 -7.50 0.90 -11.54
CA ALA A 32 -6.87 -0.01 -10.60
C ALA A 32 -5.61 0.65 -10.03
N ILE A 33 -5.44 0.68 -8.72
CA ILE A 33 -4.23 1.31 -8.15
C ILE A 33 -2.98 0.42 -8.23
N ARG A 34 -3.11 -0.82 -8.74
CA ARG A 34 -2.01 -1.74 -9.03
C ARG A 34 -2.44 -2.85 -10.00
N PRO A 35 -1.49 -3.54 -10.66
CA PRO A 35 -1.80 -4.58 -11.65
C PRO A 35 -2.67 -5.72 -11.12
N GLU A 36 -2.47 -6.17 -9.88
CA GLU A 36 -3.22 -7.27 -9.26
C GLU A 36 -4.72 -6.95 -9.17
N ILE A 37 -5.07 -5.68 -8.92
CA ILE A 37 -6.48 -5.25 -8.93
C ILE A 37 -7.05 -5.28 -10.35
N LYS A 38 -6.28 -4.89 -11.36
CA LYS A 38 -6.69 -5.01 -12.77
C LYS A 38 -7.00 -6.47 -13.10
N GLU A 39 -6.09 -7.40 -12.76
CA GLU A 39 -6.29 -8.83 -12.98
C GLU A 39 -7.52 -9.35 -12.24
N HIS A 40 -7.74 -8.93 -10.99
CA HIS A 40 -8.92 -9.27 -10.21
C HIS A 40 -10.22 -8.81 -10.89
N MET A 41 -10.27 -7.57 -11.37
CA MET A 41 -11.44 -7.03 -12.08
C MET A 41 -11.72 -7.79 -13.38
N MET A 42 -10.69 -8.15 -14.14
CA MET A 42 -10.84 -8.93 -15.37
C MET A 42 -11.37 -10.35 -15.09
N ASN A 43 -10.75 -11.03 -14.11
CA ASN A 43 -10.99 -12.44 -13.86
C ASN A 43 -12.27 -12.74 -13.08
N ASN A 44 -12.64 -11.87 -12.13
CA ASN A 44 -13.74 -12.10 -11.21
C ASN A 44 -15.01 -11.30 -11.55
N PHE A 45 -14.88 -10.22 -12.34
CA PHE A 45 -16.00 -9.34 -12.70
C PHE A 45 -16.19 -9.19 -14.21
N GLU A 46 -15.38 -9.90 -15.00
CA GLU A 46 -15.45 -9.91 -16.48
C GLU A 46 -15.38 -8.48 -17.10
N ILE A 47 -14.72 -7.55 -16.41
CA ILE A 47 -14.54 -6.18 -16.90
C ILE A 47 -13.50 -6.21 -18.03
N PRO A 48 -13.84 -5.70 -19.24
CA PRO A 48 -12.90 -5.69 -20.37
C PRO A 48 -11.60 -4.96 -20.06
N GLU A 49 -10.48 -5.50 -20.51
CA GLU A 49 -9.15 -4.94 -20.26
C GLU A 49 -9.00 -3.48 -20.69
N GLU A 50 -9.58 -3.13 -21.85
CA GLU A 50 -9.56 -1.78 -22.40
C GLU A 50 -10.32 -0.75 -21.55
N MET A 51 -11.20 -1.22 -20.65
CA MET A 51 -11.88 -0.36 -19.69
C MET A 51 -11.08 -0.11 -18.42
N ILE A 52 -9.95 -0.81 -18.21
CA ILE A 52 -9.19 -0.73 -16.95
C ILE A 52 -7.84 -0.08 -17.18
N GLU A 53 -7.58 1.03 -16.49
CA GLU A 53 -6.27 1.68 -16.47
C GLU A 53 -5.60 1.47 -15.12
N VAL A 54 -4.28 1.21 -15.13
CA VAL A 54 -3.50 1.13 -13.88
C VAL A 54 -2.93 2.51 -13.57
N ILE A 55 -3.46 3.14 -12.52
CA ILE A 55 -3.00 4.43 -12.02
C ILE A 55 -2.71 4.28 -10.53
N TYR A 56 -1.44 4.30 -10.17
CA TYR A 56 -0.99 4.09 -8.80
C TYR A 56 -1.45 5.18 -7.82
N ASN A 57 -1.43 4.87 -6.52
CA ASN A 57 -1.65 5.88 -5.50
C ASN A 57 -0.58 6.99 -5.59
N PRO A 58 -1.00 8.27 -5.54
CA PRO A 58 -0.05 9.38 -5.53
C PRO A 58 0.67 9.49 -4.19
N VAL A 59 1.92 9.88 -4.24
CA VAL A 59 2.72 10.21 -3.06
C VAL A 59 3.32 11.61 -3.22
N ASP A 60 3.30 12.37 -2.14
CA ASP A 60 3.89 13.70 -2.06
C ASP A 60 5.42 13.58 -2.05
N ASN A 61 6.02 13.81 -3.22
CA ASN A 61 7.46 13.70 -3.44
C ASN A 61 8.28 14.84 -2.80
N GLU A 62 7.64 15.91 -2.29
CA GLU A 62 8.31 16.93 -1.50
C GLU A 62 8.43 16.51 -0.03
N LYS A 63 7.40 15.81 0.47
CA LYS A 63 7.37 15.28 1.83
C LYS A 63 8.24 14.03 1.97
N PHE A 64 8.09 13.08 1.02
CA PHE A 64 8.82 11.82 0.99
C PHE A 64 9.96 11.92 -0.02
N GLN A 65 11.13 12.29 0.43
CA GLN A 65 12.35 12.38 -0.38
C GLN A 65 13.52 11.79 0.40
N LEU A 66 14.48 11.27 -0.37
CA LEU A 66 15.75 10.86 0.20
C LEU A 66 16.43 12.08 0.86
N LYS A 67 16.57 12.02 2.17
CA LYS A 67 17.26 13.01 2.98
C LYS A 67 18.41 12.32 3.70
N ASN A 68 19.46 13.05 3.99
CA ASN A 68 20.58 12.57 4.81
C ASN A 68 20.09 12.38 6.25
N ALA A 69 19.52 11.22 6.54
CA ALA A 69 19.15 10.79 7.87
C ALA A 69 20.09 9.66 8.31
N SER A 70 20.46 9.65 9.58
CA SER A 70 21.15 8.50 10.16
C SER A 70 20.17 7.33 10.20
N GLU A 71 20.58 6.20 9.65
CA GLU A 71 19.79 4.97 9.71
C GLU A 71 19.81 4.42 11.13
N GLU A 72 18.63 4.17 11.68
CA GLU A 72 18.45 3.53 12.99
C GLU A 72 18.27 2.01 12.83
N ASN A 73 18.38 1.29 13.94
CA ASN A 73 18.44 -0.16 13.93
C ASN A 73 17.05 -0.82 14.00
N TYR A 74 16.09 -0.41 13.14
CA TYR A 74 14.75 -1.01 13.13
C TYR A 74 14.18 -1.23 11.73
N VAL A 75 13.34 -2.26 11.61
CA VAL A 75 12.43 -2.48 10.50
C VAL A 75 11.10 -1.82 10.84
N LEU A 76 10.50 -1.10 9.91
CA LEU A 76 9.28 -0.34 10.13
C LEU A 76 8.08 -1.00 9.43
N PHE A 77 7.02 -1.25 10.19
CA PHE A 77 5.71 -1.57 9.66
C PHE A 77 4.76 -0.39 9.90
N VAL A 78 4.11 0.11 8.84
CA VAL A 78 3.11 1.19 8.94
C VAL A 78 1.77 0.68 8.42
N GLY A 79 0.76 0.72 9.26
CA GLY A 79 -0.60 0.34 8.90
C GLY A 79 -1.45 -0.01 10.11
N THR A 80 -2.74 -0.22 9.87
CA THR A 80 -3.64 -0.72 10.91
C THR A 80 -3.18 -2.11 11.35
N ILE A 81 -3.18 -2.36 12.65
CA ILE A 81 -2.88 -3.66 13.24
C ILE A 81 -4.20 -4.37 13.47
N ASP A 82 -4.51 -5.31 12.61
CA ASP A 82 -5.77 -6.05 12.54
C ASP A 82 -5.55 -7.51 12.11
N TYR A 83 -6.64 -8.24 11.88
CA TYR A 83 -6.58 -9.65 11.51
C TYR A 83 -5.87 -9.88 10.15
N LEU A 84 -6.01 -8.97 9.18
CA LEU A 84 -5.37 -9.09 7.86
C LEU A 84 -3.85 -8.98 7.92
N ARG A 85 -3.34 -8.26 8.91
CA ARG A 85 -1.91 -7.94 9.06
C ARG A 85 -1.21 -8.78 10.12
N LYS A 86 -1.99 -9.48 10.93
CA LYS A 86 -1.49 -10.26 12.07
C LYS A 86 -0.38 -11.24 11.67
N GLU A 87 -0.62 -12.09 10.69
CA GLU A 87 0.37 -13.11 10.28
C GLU A 87 1.65 -12.48 9.72
N SER A 88 1.51 -11.40 8.94
CA SER A 88 2.67 -10.65 8.41
C SER A 88 3.48 -9.99 9.53
N ILE A 89 2.82 -9.49 10.58
CA ILE A 89 3.51 -8.91 11.74
C ILE A 89 4.23 -10.00 12.54
N LEU A 90 3.61 -11.15 12.75
CA LEU A 90 4.25 -12.28 13.45
C LEU A 90 5.50 -12.75 12.67
N ASP A 91 5.43 -12.87 11.36
CA ASP A 91 6.59 -13.21 10.52
C ASP A 91 7.69 -12.13 10.59
N LEU A 92 7.31 -10.84 10.67
CA LEU A 92 8.28 -9.75 10.85
C LEU A 92 8.97 -9.77 12.22
N ILE A 93 8.29 -10.21 13.27
CA ILE A 93 8.89 -10.37 14.60
C ILE A 93 10.03 -11.39 14.53
N GLU A 94 9.78 -12.56 13.94
CA GLU A 94 10.81 -13.58 13.78
C GLU A 94 11.96 -13.09 12.89
N TYR A 95 11.64 -12.48 11.75
CA TYR A 95 12.62 -11.91 10.83
C TYR A 95 13.53 -10.87 11.52
N THR A 96 12.94 -9.91 12.25
CA THR A 96 13.72 -8.84 12.91
C THR A 96 14.58 -9.39 14.05
N LYS A 97 14.12 -10.41 14.74
CA LYS A 97 14.88 -11.15 15.75
C LYS A 97 16.10 -11.84 15.14
N GLU A 98 15.92 -12.52 14.00
CA GLU A 98 17.01 -13.19 13.28
C GLU A 98 18.10 -12.22 12.82
N ILE A 99 17.73 -11.04 12.33
CA ILE A 99 18.69 -10.03 11.84
C ILE A 99 19.20 -9.08 12.94
N GLY A 100 18.77 -9.26 14.20
CA GLY A 100 19.18 -8.47 15.36
C GLY A 100 18.73 -7.00 15.30
N LYS A 101 17.52 -6.73 14.78
CA LYS A 101 16.92 -5.41 14.70
C LYS A 101 15.64 -5.30 15.52
N GLU A 102 15.26 -4.08 15.87
CA GLU A 102 13.92 -3.83 16.43
C GLU A 102 12.85 -3.88 15.33
N LEU A 103 11.63 -4.26 15.69
CA LEU A 103 10.43 -4.06 14.87
C LEU A 103 9.63 -2.89 15.44
N TRP A 104 9.43 -1.87 14.61
CA TRP A 104 8.58 -0.73 14.97
C TRP A 104 7.27 -0.80 14.21
N LEU A 105 6.17 -0.85 14.98
CA LEU A 105 4.79 -0.89 14.48
C LEU A 105 4.17 0.49 14.66
N VAL A 106 3.79 1.14 13.56
CA VAL A 106 3.16 2.48 13.58
C VAL A 106 1.77 2.38 12.96
N GLY A 107 0.73 2.65 13.76
CA GLY A 107 -0.63 2.61 13.24
C GLY A 107 -1.69 2.48 14.33
N GLU A 108 -2.93 2.31 13.89
CA GLU A 108 -4.07 2.05 14.78
C GLU A 108 -4.12 0.57 15.13
N ASN A 109 -4.34 0.27 16.41
CA ASN A 109 -4.57 -1.09 16.89
C ASN A 109 -6.07 -1.39 16.92
N ASN A 110 -6.57 -2.11 15.95
CA ASN A 110 -7.96 -2.53 15.85
C ASN A 110 -8.13 -3.94 16.41
N GLY A 111 -8.52 -4.01 17.68
CA GLY A 111 -8.64 -5.24 18.44
C GLY A 111 -7.42 -5.48 19.32
N ASN A 112 -7.42 -6.59 20.05
CA ASN A 112 -6.38 -6.89 21.03
C ASN A 112 -5.18 -7.66 20.42
N TYR A 113 -4.84 -7.38 19.16
CA TYR A 113 -3.78 -8.12 18.48
C TYR A 113 -2.38 -7.82 19.04
N LEU A 114 -2.18 -6.64 19.63
CA LEU A 114 -0.88 -6.25 20.20
C LEU A 114 -0.57 -6.88 21.55
N GLU A 115 -1.56 -7.32 22.31
CA GLU A 115 -1.35 -7.79 23.70
C GLU A 115 -0.29 -8.90 23.79
N ASN A 116 -0.25 -9.81 22.81
CA ASN A 116 0.73 -10.87 22.76
C ASN A 116 2.03 -10.46 22.03
N ILE A 117 1.95 -9.50 21.13
CA ILE A 117 3.06 -9.03 20.28
C ILE A 117 4.01 -8.14 21.09
N LEU A 118 3.49 -7.28 21.97
CA LEU A 118 4.29 -6.37 22.79
C LEU A 118 5.07 -7.06 23.91
N LEU A 119 4.92 -8.37 24.10
CA LEU A 119 5.74 -9.14 25.02
C LEU A 119 7.16 -9.42 24.50
N GLU A 120 7.42 -9.18 23.20
CA GLU A 120 8.75 -9.33 22.62
C GLU A 120 9.59 -8.06 22.85
N ASP A 121 10.74 -8.21 23.51
CA ASP A 121 11.60 -7.09 23.95
C ASP A 121 12.10 -6.18 22.82
N HIS A 122 12.16 -6.70 21.59
CA HIS A 122 12.61 -5.96 20.40
C HIS A 122 11.48 -5.32 19.59
N VAL A 123 10.22 -5.42 20.04
CA VAL A 123 9.06 -4.82 19.38
C VAL A 123 8.66 -3.51 20.05
N ARG A 124 8.43 -2.47 19.24
CA ARG A 124 7.94 -1.16 19.70
C ARG A 124 6.65 -0.82 18.97
N TYR A 125 5.69 -0.27 19.68
CA TYR A 125 4.43 0.21 19.14
C TYR A 125 4.31 1.73 19.29
N PHE A 126 3.89 2.37 18.21
CA PHE A 126 3.57 3.78 18.15
C PHE A 126 2.15 3.96 17.57
N PRO A 127 1.30 4.79 18.19
CA PRO A 127 -0.02 5.06 17.64
C PRO A 127 0.06 5.76 16.29
N SER A 128 -1.06 5.79 15.57
CA SER A 128 -1.16 6.47 14.27
C SER A 128 -0.62 7.90 14.34
N THR A 129 0.20 8.24 13.37
CA THR A 129 0.80 9.57 13.25
C THR A 129 0.72 10.06 11.80
N TRP A 130 0.62 11.37 11.63
CA TRP A 130 0.73 12.04 10.33
C TRP A 130 2.16 12.38 9.92
N LYS A 131 3.13 12.17 10.86
CA LYS A 131 4.57 12.35 10.64
C LYS A 131 5.28 11.02 10.34
N VAL A 132 4.67 10.18 9.53
CA VAL A 132 5.21 8.85 9.20
C VAL A 132 6.54 8.92 8.46
N GLU A 133 6.80 10.02 7.75
CA GLU A 133 8.06 10.27 7.04
C GLU A 133 9.28 10.24 7.96
N ASP A 134 9.14 10.72 9.19
CA ASP A 134 10.24 10.71 10.17
C ASP A 134 10.66 9.29 10.55
N PHE A 135 9.68 8.37 10.63
CA PHE A 135 9.94 6.96 10.88
C PHE A 135 10.55 6.27 9.65
N ILE A 136 9.99 6.52 8.46
CA ILE A 136 10.48 5.91 7.22
C ILE A 136 11.92 6.31 6.93
N LEU A 137 12.24 7.60 7.03
CA LEU A 137 13.58 8.12 6.74
C LEU A 137 14.68 7.48 7.59
N LYS A 138 14.38 7.15 8.85
CA LYS A 138 15.33 6.58 9.79
C LYS A 138 15.33 5.05 9.81
N SER A 139 14.31 4.38 9.27
CA SER A 139 14.25 2.92 9.28
C SER A 139 15.39 2.30 8.48
N TYR A 140 15.79 1.09 8.84
CA TYR A 140 16.66 0.25 8.05
C TYR A 140 15.96 -0.15 6.74
N GLU A 141 14.74 -0.66 6.86
CA GLU A 141 13.84 -1.01 5.77
C GLU A 141 12.40 -0.97 6.26
N THR A 142 11.44 -1.11 5.36
CA THR A 142 10.03 -1.10 5.71
C THR A 142 9.34 -2.42 5.35
N ALA A 143 8.12 -2.60 5.82
CA ALA A 143 7.27 -3.72 5.46
C ALA A 143 5.80 -3.29 5.42
N GLY A 144 5.02 -3.97 4.58
CA GLY A 144 3.57 -3.76 4.47
C GLY A 144 2.87 -4.89 3.74
N ILE A 145 1.54 -4.90 3.80
CA ILE A 145 0.74 -5.82 2.99
C ILE A 145 0.39 -5.17 1.65
N GLN A 146 0.45 -5.95 0.58
CA GLN A 146 0.22 -5.52 -0.80
C GLN A 146 1.12 -4.33 -1.21
N LEU A 147 1.11 -3.96 -2.47
CA LEU A 147 1.74 -2.73 -2.93
C LEU A 147 0.86 -1.53 -2.55
N GLY A 148 1.00 -1.07 -1.33
CA GLY A 148 0.25 0.04 -0.78
C GLY A 148 1.02 1.36 -0.80
N ARG A 149 0.36 2.41 -0.32
CA ARG A 149 0.92 3.77 -0.25
C ARG A 149 2.21 3.82 0.57
N THR A 150 2.26 3.17 1.73
CA THR A 150 3.46 3.16 2.60
C THR A 150 4.68 2.58 1.90
N THR A 151 4.52 1.54 1.09
CA THR A 151 5.61 0.98 0.28
C THR A 151 6.18 2.01 -0.68
N ILE A 152 5.29 2.76 -1.38
CA ILE A 152 5.71 3.80 -2.33
C ILE A 152 6.40 4.97 -1.58
N GLU A 153 5.86 5.38 -0.43
CA GLU A 153 6.46 6.40 0.45
C GLU A 153 7.88 5.98 0.89
N SER A 154 8.05 4.69 1.20
CA SER A 154 9.35 4.12 1.57
C SER A 154 10.35 4.15 0.41
N TRP A 155 9.92 3.77 -0.77
CA TRP A 155 10.74 3.84 -1.97
C TRP A 155 11.19 5.26 -2.31
N MET A 156 10.32 6.27 -2.13
CA MET A 156 10.68 7.67 -2.29
C MET A 156 11.74 8.14 -1.28
N CYS A 157 11.75 7.55 -0.10
CA CYS A 157 12.79 7.75 0.90
C CYS A 157 14.05 6.89 0.66
N GLY A 158 14.13 6.17 -0.46
CA GLY A 158 15.26 5.31 -0.81
C GLY A 158 15.34 4.01 0.01
N LYS A 159 14.25 3.59 0.65
CA LYS A 159 14.21 2.37 1.47
C LYS A 159 13.66 1.19 0.69
N SER A 160 14.28 0.02 0.83
CA SER A 160 13.68 -1.24 0.41
C SER A 160 12.46 -1.58 1.28
N SER A 161 11.55 -2.38 0.74
CA SER A 161 10.33 -2.76 1.46
C SER A 161 9.99 -4.23 1.24
N TRP A 162 9.66 -4.93 2.33
CA TRP A 162 9.02 -6.23 2.28
C TRP A 162 7.54 -6.07 1.94
N ILE A 163 7.09 -6.76 0.90
CA ILE A 163 5.68 -6.77 0.49
C ILE A 163 5.12 -8.16 0.75
N TYR A 164 4.15 -8.22 1.64
CA TYR A 164 3.38 -9.43 1.90
C TYR A 164 2.13 -9.43 1.03
N LYS A 165 1.90 -10.49 0.27
CA LYS A 165 0.60 -10.77 -0.34
C LYS A 165 -0.18 -11.65 0.61
N VAL A 166 -1.39 -11.23 0.95
CA VAL A 166 -2.27 -11.97 1.86
C VAL A 166 -3.62 -12.22 1.20
N ASP A 167 -4.31 -13.28 1.60
CA ASP A 167 -5.69 -13.53 1.23
C ASP A 167 -6.69 -12.75 2.11
N SER A 168 -7.98 -12.92 1.89
CA SER A 168 -9.06 -12.28 2.66
C SER A 168 -9.13 -12.71 4.12
N GLY A 169 -8.46 -13.80 4.50
CA GLY A 169 -8.30 -14.27 5.89
C GLY A 169 -7.05 -13.71 6.58
N GLY A 170 -6.18 -13.02 5.84
CA GLY A 170 -4.90 -12.50 6.34
C GLY A 170 -3.77 -13.51 6.29
N PHE A 171 -3.95 -14.68 5.65
CA PHE A 171 -2.88 -15.67 5.50
C PHE A 171 -1.89 -15.23 4.44
N ILE A 172 -0.60 -15.40 4.73
CA ILE A 172 0.48 -15.02 3.80
C ILE A 172 0.48 -15.96 2.59
N LEU A 173 0.31 -15.40 1.40
CA LEU A 173 0.44 -16.10 0.11
C LEU A 173 1.86 -16.02 -0.43
N SER A 174 2.50 -14.86 -0.30
CA SER A 174 3.91 -14.66 -0.63
C SER A 174 4.51 -13.49 0.15
N LYS A 175 5.86 -13.47 0.24
CA LYS A 175 6.66 -12.42 0.84
C LYS A 175 7.86 -12.14 -0.06
N GLU A 176 8.01 -10.90 -0.49
CA GLU A 176 9.10 -10.50 -1.37
C GLU A 176 9.69 -9.15 -0.93
N LYS A 177 11.02 -9.02 -1.02
CA LYS A 177 11.71 -7.75 -0.79
C LYS A 177 11.86 -7.00 -2.10
N HIS A 178 11.44 -5.76 -2.13
CA HIS A 178 11.51 -4.90 -3.30
C HIS A 178 12.37 -3.68 -3.01
N GLU A 179 13.29 -3.41 -3.93
CA GLU A 179 14.06 -2.17 -3.96
C GLU A 179 13.23 -1.05 -4.61
N PRO A 180 13.56 0.25 -4.35
CA PRO A 180 12.94 1.36 -5.04
C PRO A 180 13.05 1.20 -6.57
N PRO A 181 11.94 1.29 -7.32
CA PRO A 181 11.99 1.18 -8.78
C PRO A 181 12.69 2.38 -9.41
N THR A 182 13.31 2.16 -10.58
CA THR A 182 14.02 3.24 -11.32
C THR A 182 13.06 4.29 -11.89
N ASP A 183 11.80 3.92 -12.13
CA ASP A 183 10.73 4.78 -12.66
C ASP A 183 9.82 5.33 -11.54
N ILE A 184 10.42 5.68 -10.41
CA ILE A 184 9.71 6.14 -9.19
C ILE A 184 8.78 7.33 -9.45
N GLU A 185 9.07 8.13 -10.47
CA GLU A 185 8.30 9.32 -10.85
C GLU A 185 6.84 9.02 -11.23
N LYS A 186 6.53 7.78 -11.60
CA LYS A 186 5.16 7.34 -11.91
C LYS A 186 4.20 7.47 -10.72
N TYR A 187 4.74 7.57 -9.50
CA TYR A 187 3.97 7.74 -8.26
C TYR A 187 3.88 9.20 -7.80
N TYR A 188 4.57 10.15 -8.45
CA TYR A 188 4.51 11.56 -8.07
C TYR A 188 3.10 12.11 -8.26
N THR A 189 2.65 12.88 -7.27
CA THR A 189 1.29 13.44 -7.26
C THR A 189 0.90 14.12 -8.58
N MET A 190 1.79 14.91 -9.16
CA MET A 190 1.50 15.61 -10.41
C MET A 190 1.36 14.65 -11.60
N ASN A 191 2.18 13.60 -11.68
CA ASN A 191 2.13 12.61 -12.76
C ASN A 191 0.87 11.75 -12.66
N VAL A 192 0.49 11.35 -11.45
CA VAL A 192 -0.76 10.61 -11.20
C VAL A 192 -1.97 11.49 -11.52
N ALA A 193 -1.99 12.73 -11.05
CA ALA A 193 -3.08 13.67 -11.32
C ALA A 193 -3.25 13.94 -12.83
N GLN A 194 -2.15 14.05 -13.59
CA GLN A 194 -2.22 14.20 -15.03
C GLN A 194 -2.84 12.98 -15.72
N LYS A 195 -2.43 11.76 -15.34
CA LYS A 195 -3.03 10.53 -15.88
C LYS A 195 -4.53 10.45 -15.60
N ILE A 196 -4.97 10.76 -14.37
CA ILE A 196 -6.40 10.78 -14.02
C ILE A 196 -7.14 11.80 -14.88
N LYS A 197 -6.59 13.00 -15.04
CA LYS A 197 -7.17 14.04 -15.90
C LYS A 197 -7.31 13.58 -17.35
N ASP A 198 -6.29 12.90 -17.88
CA ASP A 198 -6.30 12.40 -19.27
C ASP A 198 -7.40 11.35 -19.47
N GLU A 199 -7.62 10.46 -18.48
CA GLU A 199 -8.73 9.50 -18.54
C GLU A 199 -10.11 10.19 -18.48
N TYR A 200 -10.27 11.25 -17.66
CA TYR A 200 -11.50 12.05 -17.67
C TYR A 200 -11.77 12.71 -19.02
N ILE A 201 -10.75 13.25 -19.69
CA ILE A 201 -10.89 13.86 -21.02
C ILE A 201 -11.37 12.80 -22.02
N LYS A 202 -10.75 11.63 -22.06
CA LYS A 202 -11.11 10.54 -22.99
C LYS A 202 -12.57 10.08 -22.86
N ILE A 203 -13.14 10.07 -21.67
CA ILE A 203 -14.54 9.63 -21.49
C ILE A 203 -15.56 10.73 -21.78
N LEU A 204 -15.13 11.99 -21.94
CA LEU A 204 -15.99 13.13 -22.27
C LEU A 204 -16.02 13.45 -23.77
N GLU A 205 -15.04 12.91 -24.54
CA GLU A 205 -15.00 12.96 -26.01
C GLU A 205 -15.89 11.86 -26.63
#